data_d72dc8242f6bd90f061abd77d42087ee
#
_entry.id   d72dc8242f6bd90f061abd77d42087ee
#
_cell.length_a   1.000
_cell.length_b   1.000
_cell.length_c   1.000
_cell.angle_alpha   90.00
_cell.angle_beta   90.00
_cell.angle_gamma   90.00
#
_symmetry.space_group_name_H-M   'P 1'
#
loop_
_entity.id
_entity.type
_entity.pdbx_description
1 polymer ?
#
loop_
_entity_poly.entity_id
_entity_poly.type
_entity_poly.pdbx_seq_one_letter_code
_entity_poly.pdbx_strand_id
1 'polypeptide(L)'
;IEQAALREVKEEINVDAKMLSKCAELTFLFPAKPEWDQLVNVYLCESWDGEPAESEEMRPQWFTTESIPFSEMWSDDIYWLPLVLEGKAVRGTFSFGEGDAVISKEWQIVDAATLIAT
;
A
#
# COMPACT_ATOMS: atom_id res chain seq x y z
N ILE A 1 -9.53 -9.66 -6.27
CA ILE A 1 -8.51 -8.79 -5.66
C ILE A 1 -8.82 -8.51 -4.18
N GLU A 2 -10.03 -8.06 -3.88
CA GLU A 2 -10.41 -7.83 -2.49
C GLU A 2 -10.34 -9.08 -1.64
N GLN A 3 -10.79 -10.21 -2.18
CA GLN A 3 -10.76 -11.48 -1.46
C GLN A 3 -9.32 -11.91 -1.16
N ALA A 4 -8.41 -11.66 -2.08
CA ALA A 4 -7.00 -11.95 -1.87
C ALA A 4 -6.43 -11.08 -0.76
N ALA A 5 -6.78 -9.79 -0.74
CA ALA A 5 -6.33 -8.88 0.31
C ALA A 5 -6.85 -9.30 1.68
N LEU A 6 -8.13 -9.68 1.77
CA LEU A 6 -8.72 -10.16 3.01
C LEU A 6 -8.01 -11.41 3.53
N ARG A 7 -7.70 -12.35 2.64
CA ARG A 7 -7.01 -13.58 3.01
C ARG A 7 -5.59 -13.29 3.50
N GLU A 8 -4.86 -12.44 2.81
CA GLU A 8 -3.49 -12.12 3.17
C GLU A 8 -3.40 -11.43 4.53
N VAL A 9 -4.31 -10.51 4.82
CA VAL A 9 -4.35 -9.84 6.12
C VAL A 9 -4.61 -10.86 7.24
N LYS A 10 -5.53 -11.80 7.01
CA LYS A 10 -5.83 -12.85 7.99
C LYS A 10 -4.62 -13.73 8.25
N GLU A 11 -3.90 -14.11 7.19
CA GLU A 11 -2.71 -14.96 7.31
C GLU A 11 -1.55 -14.23 7.98
N GLU A 12 -1.37 -12.96 7.69
CA GLU A 12 -0.22 -12.21 8.18
C GLU A 12 -0.38 -11.67 9.60
N ILE A 13 -1.53 -11.15 9.96
CA ILE A 13 -1.74 -10.53 11.28
C ILE A 13 -3.00 -11.01 12.01
N ASN A 14 -3.63 -12.06 11.53
CA ASN A 14 -4.78 -12.68 12.19
C ASN A 14 -5.99 -11.76 12.39
N VAL A 15 -6.25 -10.90 11.42
CA VAL A 15 -7.36 -9.95 11.47
C VAL A 15 -8.35 -10.24 10.34
N ASP A 16 -9.63 -10.24 10.65
CA ASP A 16 -10.70 -10.34 9.66
C ASP A 16 -11.08 -8.93 9.24
N ALA A 17 -10.44 -8.45 8.15
CA ALA A 17 -10.68 -7.10 7.66
C ALA A 17 -12.07 -6.96 7.06
N LYS A 18 -12.70 -5.81 7.31
CA LYS A 18 -14.01 -5.48 6.79
C LYS A 18 -13.96 -4.09 6.18
N MET A 19 -14.92 -3.75 5.35
CA MET A 19 -15.05 -2.41 4.80
C MET A 19 -13.77 -1.90 4.15
N LEU A 20 -13.27 -2.64 3.16
CA LEU A 20 -12.13 -2.22 2.37
C LEU A 20 -12.53 -1.17 1.34
N SER A 21 -11.72 -0.12 1.23
CA SER A 21 -11.88 0.92 0.23
C SER A 21 -10.61 1.03 -0.57
N LYS A 22 -10.69 0.83 -1.90
CA LYS A 22 -9.51 0.99 -2.75
C LYS A 22 -9.10 2.45 -2.77
N CYS A 23 -7.88 2.74 -2.36
CA CYS A 23 -7.39 4.10 -2.22
C CYS A 23 -6.21 4.42 -3.13
N ALA A 24 -5.55 3.41 -3.69
CA ALA A 24 -4.44 3.66 -4.59
C ALA A 24 -4.24 2.51 -5.56
N GLU A 25 -3.68 2.85 -6.71
CA GLU A 25 -3.24 1.90 -7.71
C GLU A 25 -1.84 2.32 -8.12
N LEU A 26 -0.87 1.50 -7.76
CA LEU A 26 0.54 1.83 -7.90
C LEU A 26 1.23 0.83 -8.82
N THR A 27 1.96 1.36 -9.80
CA THR A 27 2.79 0.53 -10.67
C THR A 27 4.24 0.68 -10.22
N PHE A 28 4.87 -0.44 -9.91
CA PHE A 28 6.28 -0.46 -9.51
C PHE A 28 7.10 -1.08 -10.64
N LEU A 29 8.10 -0.34 -11.10
CA LEU A 29 8.99 -0.75 -12.18
C LEU A 29 10.40 -0.95 -11.66
N PHE A 30 11.03 -2.00 -12.11
CA PHE A 30 12.41 -2.34 -11.74
C PHE A 30 13.23 -2.49 -13.00
N PRO A 31 13.77 -1.39 -13.55
CA PRO A 31 14.50 -1.44 -14.83
C PRO A 31 15.65 -2.46 -14.87
N ALA A 32 16.32 -2.69 -13.75
CA ALA A 32 17.39 -3.70 -13.67
C ALA A 32 16.86 -5.13 -13.61
N LYS A 33 15.61 -5.30 -13.21
CA LYS A 33 14.96 -6.63 -13.11
C LYS A 33 13.48 -6.50 -13.48
N PRO A 34 13.17 -6.37 -14.79
CA PRO A 34 11.79 -6.18 -15.24
C PRO A 34 10.81 -7.28 -14.79
N GLU A 35 11.31 -8.46 -14.51
CA GLU A 35 10.47 -9.55 -14.01
C GLU A 35 9.88 -9.26 -12.61
N TRP A 36 10.37 -8.24 -11.93
CA TRP A 36 9.84 -7.81 -10.65
C TRP A 36 8.77 -6.72 -10.76
N ASP A 37 8.53 -6.21 -11.98
CA ASP A 37 7.50 -5.19 -12.20
C ASP A 37 6.15 -5.70 -11.71
N GLN A 38 5.40 -4.82 -11.05
CA GLN A 38 4.10 -5.22 -10.51
C GLN A 38 3.13 -4.05 -10.38
N LEU A 39 1.85 -4.39 -10.44
CA LEU A 39 0.77 -3.47 -10.16
C LEU A 39 0.24 -3.79 -8.77
N VAL A 40 0.19 -2.81 -7.90
CA VAL A 40 -0.27 -2.97 -6.54
C VAL A 40 -1.56 -2.20 -6.32
N ASN A 41 -2.58 -2.89 -5.82
CA ASN A 41 -3.85 -2.29 -5.45
C ASN A 41 -3.84 -2.09 -3.94
N VAL A 42 -4.00 -0.86 -3.50
CA VAL A 42 -3.94 -0.50 -2.07
C VAL A 42 -5.34 -0.23 -1.55
N TYR A 43 -5.65 -0.80 -0.40
CA TYR A 43 -6.94 -0.64 0.27
C TYR A 43 -6.77 -0.07 1.66
N LEU A 44 -7.68 0.82 2.03
CA LEU A 44 -7.83 1.24 3.43
C LEU A 44 -8.83 0.31 4.08
N CYS A 45 -8.54 -0.11 5.30
CA CYS A 45 -9.44 -0.91 6.11
C CYS A 45 -9.80 -0.12 7.36
N GLU A 46 -11.06 0.29 7.46
CA GLU A 46 -11.52 1.09 8.61
C GLU A 46 -12.21 0.25 9.68
N SER A 47 -12.49 -1.01 9.38
CA SER A 47 -13.19 -1.90 10.30
C SER A 47 -12.64 -3.31 10.18
N TRP A 48 -12.45 -3.97 11.32
CA TRP A 48 -11.94 -5.34 11.36
C TRP A 48 -12.38 -6.02 12.64
N ASP A 49 -12.33 -7.36 12.63
CA ASP A 49 -12.52 -8.19 13.81
C ASP A 49 -11.20 -8.84 14.18
N GLY A 50 -10.94 -8.95 15.46
CA GLY A 50 -9.72 -9.57 15.96
C GLY A 50 -8.66 -8.55 16.32
N GLU A 51 -7.63 -9.01 17.01
CA GLU A 51 -6.49 -8.20 17.39
C GLU A 51 -5.31 -8.53 16.48
N PRO A 52 -4.63 -7.53 15.91
CA PRO A 52 -3.44 -7.80 15.12
C PRO A 52 -2.41 -8.60 15.94
N ALA A 53 -1.90 -9.66 15.36
CA ALA A 53 -0.95 -10.54 16.00
C ALA A 53 0.27 -10.76 15.14
N GLU A 54 1.42 -10.95 15.79
CA GLU A 54 2.67 -11.23 15.12
C GLU A 54 2.63 -12.61 14.45
N SER A 55 3.18 -12.71 13.25
CA SER A 55 3.36 -13.97 12.55
C SER A 55 4.84 -14.12 12.21
N GLU A 56 5.21 -15.23 11.57
CA GLU A 56 6.59 -15.44 11.14
C GLU A 56 7.06 -14.39 10.14
N GLU A 57 6.14 -13.85 9.36
CA GLU A 57 6.46 -12.91 8.29
C GLU A 57 6.19 -11.45 8.63
N MET A 58 5.44 -11.19 9.70
CA MET A 58 4.99 -9.83 9.99
C MET A 58 4.88 -9.55 11.48
N ARG A 59 5.32 -8.35 11.84
CA ARG A 59 5.22 -7.84 13.20
C ARG A 59 4.45 -6.53 13.15
N PRO A 60 3.12 -6.56 13.37
CA PRO A 60 2.32 -5.35 13.32
C PRO A 60 2.60 -4.42 14.49
N GLN A 61 2.51 -3.13 14.21
CA GLN A 61 2.72 -2.09 15.20
C GLN A 61 1.83 -0.91 14.87
N TRP A 62 1.22 -0.29 15.87
CA TRP A 62 0.37 0.87 15.71
C TRP A 62 1.18 2.15 15.68
N PHE A 63 0.81 3.07 14.76
CA PHE A 63 1.42 4.38 14.67
C PHE A 63 0.34 5.43 14.47
N THR A 64 0.55 6.64 15.00
CA THR A 64 -0.26 7.78 14.62
C THR A 64 0.19 8.24 13.24
N THR A 65 -0.66 9.01 12.53
CA THR A 65 -0.30 9.49 11.20
C THR A 65 0.94 10.38 11.19
N GLU A 66 1.20 11.10 12.29
CA GLU A 66 2.39 11.94 12.41
C GLU A 66 3.66 11.16 12.75
N SER A 67 3.53 9.93 13.23
CA SER A 67 4.68 9.14 13.68
C SER A 67 5.04 7.98 12.78
N ILE A 68 4.51 7.95 11.55
CA ILE A 68 4.82 6.89 10.59
C ILE A 68 6.31 6.91 10.27
N PRO A 69 7.02 5.78 10.44
CA PRO A 69 8.48 5.75 10.28
C PRO A 69 8.90 5.61 8.82
N PHE A 70 8.67 6.65 8.01
CA PHE A 70 8.97 6.62 6.57
C PHE A 70 10.44 6.26 6.26
N SER A 71 11.36 6.62 7.14
CA SER A 71 12.78 6.30 6.94
C SER A 71 13.07 4.80 7.02
N GLU A 72 12.17 4.02 7.62
CA GLU A 72 12.31 2.57 7.75
C GLU A 72 11.39 1.81 6.81
N MET A 73 10.72 2.51 5.91
CA MET A 73 9.75 1.95 4.97
C MET A 73 10.29 2.03 3.53
N TRP A 74 9.55 1.47 2.58
CA TRP A 74 9.91 1.59 1.18
C TRP A 74 9.95 3.06 0.77
N SER A 75 10.90 3.41 -0.07
CA SER A 75 11.19 4.81 -0.42
C SER A 75 10.05 5.54 -1.16
N ASP A 76 9.10 4.80 -1.72
CA ASP A 76 7.94 5.41 -2.39
C ASP A 76 6.83 5.85 -1.42
N ASP A 77 6.76 5.24 -0.25
CA ASP A 77 5.63 5.44 0.66
C ASP A 77 5.41 6.90 1.06
N ILE A 78 6.47 7.65 1.25
CA ILE A 78 6.35 9.05 1.64
C ILE A 78 5.65 9.92 0.60
N TYR A 79 5.61 9.49 -0.67
CA TYR A 79 5.01 10.27 -1.75
C TYR A 79 3.49 10.07 -1.85
N TRP A 80 2.99 8.87 -1.57
CA TRP A 80 1.57 8.59 -1.78
C TRP A 80 0.79 8.29 -0.50
N LEU A 81 1.42 7.68 0.51
CA LEU A 81 0.72 7.28 1.73
C LEU A 81 0.09 8.45 2.48
N PRO A 82 0.76 9.59 2.66
CA PRO A 82 0.12 10.75 3.31
C PRO A 82 -1.15 11.20 2.61
N LEU A 83 -1.19 11.11 1.29
CA LEU A 83 -2.36 11.52 0.52
C LEU A 83 -3.55 10.61 0.78
N VAL A 84 -3.34 9.29 0.79
CA VAL A 84 -4.45 8.36 1.06
C VAL A 84 -4.93 8.47 2.50
N LEU A 85 -4.04 8.77 3.44
CA LEU A 85 -4.43 8.97 4.83
C LEU A 85 -5.25 10.27 5.03
N GLU A 86 -5.14 11.21 4.10
CA GLU A 86 -5.97 12.41 4.07
C GLU A 86 -7.31 12.19 3.36
N GLY A 87 -7.57 10.98 2.90
CA GLY A 87 -8.82 10.64 2.24
C GLY A 87 -8.80 10.79 0.72
N LYS A 88 -7.63 10.95 0.13
CA LYS A 88 -7.48 11.10 -1.33
C LYS A 88 -7.21 9.75 -1.98
N ALA A 89 -7.59 9.63 -3.27
CA ALA A 89 -7.28 8.44 -4.06
C ALA A 89 -6.12 8.78 -5.00
N VAL A 90 -5.20 7.83 -5.15
CA VAL A 90 -3.95 8.08 -5.89
C VAL A 90 -3.70 7.01 -6.93
N ARG A 91 -3.23 7.41 -8.09
CA ARG A 91 -2.68 6.50 -9.10
C ARG A 91 -1.26 6.98 -9.40
N GLY A 92 -0.30 6.06 -9.38
CA GLY A 92 1.08 6.45 -9.59
C GLY A 92 1.96 5.35 -10.14
N THR A 93 3.12 5.76 -10.63
CA THR A 93 4.16 4.87 -11.15
C THR A 93 5.49 5.27 -10.51
N PHE A 94 6.19 4.30 -9.98
CA PHE A 94 7.49 4.50 -9.33
C PHE A 94 8.48 3.52 -9.91
N SER A 95 9.65 4.03 -10.32
CA SER A 95 10.75 3.19 -10.79
C SER A 95 11.83 3.14 -9.73
N PHE A 96 12.33 1.95 -9.46
CA PHE A 96 13.34 1.72 -8.43
C PHE A 96 14.69 1.38 -9.05
N GLY A 97 15.72 1.99 -8.51
CA GLY A 97 17.10 1.73 -8.91
C GLY A 97 17.82 0.91 -7.87
N GLU A 98 19.15 1.04 -7.88
CA GLU A 98 20.02 0.35 -6.95
C GLU A 98 19.70 0.73 -5.51
N GLY A 99 19.68 -0.28 -4.63
CA GLY A 99 19.36 -0.07 -3.22
C GLY A 99 17.92 0.29 -2.96
N ASP A 100 17.02 -0.05 -3.90
CA ASP A 100 15.58 0.22 -3.81
C ASP A 100 15.24 1.71 -3.69
N ALA A 101 16.11 2.56 -4.20
CA ALA A 101 15.86 4.00 -4.24
C ALA A 101 14.92 4.36 -5.40
N VAL A 102 14.01 5.29 -5.18
CA VAL A 102 13.14 5.79 -6.24
C VAL A 102 13.95 6.65 -7.19
N ILE A 103 14.06 6.22 -8.45
CA ILE A 103 14.79 6.95 -9.48
C ILE A 103 13.86 7.73 -10.40
N SER A 104 12.59 7.38 -10.44
CA SER A 104 11.58 8.06 -11.24
C SER A 104 10.24 7.91 -10.54
N LYS A 105 9.47 8.99 -10.51
CA LYS A 105 8.17 8.98 -9.85
C LYS A 105 7.18 9.87 -10.56
N GLU A 106 5.95 9.38 -10.68
CA GLU A 106 4.85 10.13 -11.26
C GLU A 106 3.58 9.67 -10.55
N TRP A 107 2.83 10.60 -9.97
CA TRP A 107 1.57 10.26 -9.34
C TRP A 107 0.57 11.40 -9.49
N GLN A 108 -0.72 11.05 -9.39
CA GLN A 108 -1.79 12.04 -9.45
C GLN A 108 -2.93 11.64 -8.53
N ILE A 109 -3.64 12.64 -8.05
CA ILE A 109 -4.85 12.44 -7.27
C ILE A 109 -5.97 12.21 -8.27
N VAL A 110 -6.75 11.17 -8.06
CA VAL A 110 -7.86 10.79 -8.96
C VAL A 110 -9.14 10.65 -8.14
N ASP A 111 -10.27 10.53 -8.82
CA ASP A 111 -11.53 10.20 -8.14
C ASP A 111 -11.51 8.74 -7.72
N ALA A 112 -12.03 8.44 -6.52
CA ALA A 112 -12.09 7.05 -6.04
C ALA A 112 -12.84 6.14 -7.01
N ALA A 113 -13.86 6.66 -7.68
CA ALA A 113 -14.62 5.90 -8.67
C ALA A 113 -13.73 5.46 -9.85
N THR A 114 -12.71 6.23 -10.20
CA THR A 114 -11.78 5.89 -11.26
C THR A 114 -10.99 4.62 -10.94
N LEU A 115 -10.62 4.42 -9.67
CA LEU A 115 -9.91 3.23 -9.23
C LEU A 115 -10.80 1.99 -9.23
N ILE A 116 -12.05 2.17 -8.84
CA ILE A 116 -13.01 1.07 -8.77
C ILE A 116 -13.37 0.57 -10.17
N ALA A 117 -13.43 1.48 -11.14
CA ALA A 117 -13.77 1.15 -12.52
C ALA A 117 -12.68 0.38 -13.25
N THR A 118 -11.49 0.31 -12.71
CA THR A 118 -10.38 -0.45 -13.28
C THR A 118 -10.20 -1.76 -12.56
#